data_e7fe47d65e2852af570193075ae62563
#
_entry.id   e7fe47d65e2852af570193075ae62563
#
_cell.length_a   1.000
_cell.length_b   1.000
_cell.length_c   1.000
_cell.angle_alpha   90.00
_cell.angle_beta   90.00
_cell.angle_gamma   90.00
#
_symmetry.space_group_name_H-M   'P 1'
#
loop_
_entity.id
_entity.type
_entity.pdbx_description
1 polymer ?
#
loop_
_entity_poly.entity_id
_entity_poly.type
_entity_poly.pdbx_seq_one_letter_code
_entity_poly.pdbx_strand_id
1 'polypeptide(L)'
;MTFYVENETGEEFSFDEKKLIEMLTDTVLKKLDCPYKDISLNVTFTDDESIREINKEFREIDKSTDVLSFPALDFDVPGDFSLIKENDSSYFDLETGELLLGDIMISLEHAHKQAEEYDHSFRREIAFLITHSLLHLCGYDHMTDDDRIVMEDLQNEILNSLGITRENG
;
A
#
# COMPACT_ATOMS: atom_id res chain seq x y z
N MET A 1 1.49 13.18 9.82
CA MET A 1 0.93 12.12 8.95
C MET A 1 -0.50 11.78 9.35
N THR A 2 -1.36 11.64 8.37
CA THR A 2 -2.76 11.28 8.60
C THR A 2 -3.11 10.01 7.83
N PHE A 3 -3.64 9.02 8.54
CA PHE A 3 -4.07 7.75 7.96
C PHE A 3 -5.57 7.59 8.15
N TYR A 4 -6.30 7.55 7.04
CA TYR A 4 -7.73 7.31 7.02
C TYR A 4 -7.94 5.82 6.78
N VAL A 5 -8.29 5.08 7.83
CA VAL A 5 -8.46 3.63 7.78
C VAL A 5 -9.92 3.28 7.96
N GLU A 6 -10.52 2.66 6.96
CA GLU A 6 -11.89 2.16 7.00
C GLU A 6 -11.90 0.64 6.92
N ASN A 7 -12.77 0.02 7.68
CA ASN A 7 -13.03 -1.41 7.61
C ASN A 7 -14.51 -1.64 7.36
N GLU A 8 -14.85 -2.01 6.14
CA GLU A 8 -16.22 -2.24 5.71
C GLU A 8 -16.73 -3.64 6.04
N THR A 9 -15.85 -4.54 6.52
CA THR A 9 -16.19 -5.95 6.73
C THR A 9 -16.77 -6.26 8.11
N GLY A 10 -16.49 -5.41 9.09
CA GLY A 10 -16.83 -5.69 10.48
C GLY A 10 -15.92 -6.73 11.16
N GLU A 11 -14.96 -7.31 10.44
CA GLU A 11 -13.99 -8.25 11.01
C GLU A 11 -13.03 -7.50 11.94
N GLU A 12 -12.76 -8.07 13.10
CA GLU A 12 -11.78 -7.51 14.03
C GLU A 12 -10.39 -8.09 13.76
N PHE A 13 -9.38 -7.22 13.75
CA PHE A 13 -8.00 -7.67 13.62
C PHE A 13 -7.45 -8.11 14.98
N SER A 14 -6.60 -9.13 14.98
CA SER A 14 -5.88 -9.57 16.18
C SER A 14 -4.66 -8.70 16.51
N PHE A 15 -4.42 -7.68 15.70
CA PHE A 15 -3.30 -6.73 15.84
C PHE A 15 -3.81 -5.31 15.55
N ASP A 16 -3.01 -4.32 15.90
CA ASP A 16 -3.31 -2.91 15.60
C ASP A 16 -2.99 -2.59 14.15
N GLU A 17 -3.98 -2.67 13.28
CA GLU A 17 -3.84 -2.47 11.84
C GLU A 17 -3.41 -1.05 11.48
N LYS A 18 -3.87 -0.05 12.22
CA LYS A 18 -3.47 1.34 11.97
C LYS A 18 -2.00 1.55 12.29
N LYS A 19 -1.54 1.00 13.40
CA LYS A 19 -0.13 1.07 13.78
C LYS A 19 0.77 0.34 12.77
N LEU A 20 0.30 -0.79 12.25
CA LEU A 20 1.00 -1.52 11.20
C LEU A 20 1.14 -0.68 9.92
N ILE A 21 0.05 -0.04 9.50
CA ILE A 21 0.04 0.84 8.34
C ILE A 21 1.02 2.01 8.52
N GLU A 22 0.99 2.66 9.68
CA GLU A 22 1.89 3.77 10.00
C GLU A 22 3.36 3.34 9.94
N MET A 23 3.68 2.20 10.55
CA MET A 23 5.03 1.65 10.60
C MET A 23 5.56 1.29 9.20
N LEU A 24 4.73 0.64 8.38
CA LEU A 24 5.10 0.28 7.02
C LEU A 24 5.30 1.52 6.15
N THR A 25 4.41 2.49 6.25
CA THR A 25 4.49 3.73 5.50
C THR A 25 5.77 4.50 5.84
N ASP A 26 6.05 4.68 7.11
CA ASP A 26 7.27 5.35 7.59
C ASP A 26 8.53 4.64 7.07
N THR A 27 8.55 3.32 7.12
CA THR A 27 9.69 2.52 6.66
C THR A 27 9.90 2.65 5.14
N VAL A 28 8.82 2.58 4.36
CA VAL A 28 8.89 2.75 2.90
C VAL A 28 9.42 4.14 2.55
N LEU A 29 8.87 5.19 3.14
CA LEU A 29 9.25 6.56 2.84
C LEU A 29 10.71 6.85 3.23
N LYS A 30 11.17 6.32 4.34
CA LYS A 30 12.59 6.43 4.75
C LYS A 30 13.51 5.69 3.79
N LYS A 31 13.12 4.50 3.37
CA LYS A 31 13.89 3.70 2.40
C LYS A 31 14.04 4.41 1.06
N LEU A 32 13.05 5.18 0.66
CA LEU A 32 13.03 5.92 -0.60
C LEU A 32 13.55 7.35 -0.48
N ASP A 33 14.07 7.74 0.69
CA ASP A 33 14.58 9.10 0.95
C ASP A 33 13.54 10.19 0.63
N CYS A 34 12.28 9.93 0.99
CA CYS A 34 11.20 10.91 0.79
C CYS A 34 11.46 12.17 1.62
N PRO A 35 11.51 13.34 0.99
CA PRO A 35 11.79 14.59 1.71
C PRO A 35 10.58 15.15 2.48
N TYR A 36 9.39 14.62 2.20
CA TYR A 36 8.16 15.07 2.84
C TYR A 36 7.88 14.27 4.11
N LYS A 37 7.68 14.98 5.22
CA LYS A 37 7.41 14.37 6.53
C LYS A 37 5.93 14.17 6.80
N ASP A 38 5.11 15.04 6.25
CA ASP A 38 3.66 15.00 6.44
C ASP A 38 2.98 14.49 5.19
N ILE A 39 2.40 13.30 5.31
CA ILE A 39 1.67 12.65 4.21
C ILE A 39 0.28 12.25 4.68
N SER A 40 -0.63 12.04 3.74
CA SER A 40 -1.89 11.39 4.00
C SER A 40 -2.04 10.15 3.11
N LEU A 41 -2.70 9.14 3.65
CA LEU A 41 -2.94 7.86 3.00
C LEU A 41 -4.31 7.33 3.41
N ASN A 42 -5.07 6.85 2.43
CA ASN A 42 -6.35 6.20 2.68
C ASN A 42 -6.20 4.69 2.49
N VAL A 43 -6.66 3.92 3.46
CA VAL A 43 -6.67 2.45 3.38
C VAL A 43 -8.06 1.94 3.70
N THR A 44 -8.64 1.15 2.81
CA THR A 44 -9.96 0.53 2.99
C THR A 44 -9.82 -0.98 2.97
N PHE A 45 -10.30 -1.63 4.02
CA PHE A 45 -10.44 -3.09 4.08
C PHE A 45 -11.87 -3.43 3.69
N THR A 46 -12.02 -4.33 2.73
CA THR A 46 -13.32 -4.68 2.15
C THR A 46 -13.39 -6.17 1.82
N ASP A 47 -14.43 -6.58 1.11
CA ASP A 47 -14.65 -7.96 0.68
C ASP A 47 -14.43 -8.14 -0.83
N ASP A 48 -14.50 -9.37 -1.30
CA ASP A 48 -14.28 -9.72 -2.71
C ASP A 48 -15.31 -9.08 -3.64
N GLU A 49 -16.56 -9.01 -3.23
CA GLU A 49 -17.62 -8.44 -4.04
C GLU A 49 -17.41 -6.95 -4.27
N SER A 50 -17.12 -6.21 -3.19
CA SER A 50 -16.90 -4.76 -3.26
C SER A 50 -15.65 -4.41 -4.06
N ILE A 51 -14.54 -5.12 -3.86
CA ILE A 51 -13.31 -4.86 -4.61
C ILE A 51 -13.45 -5.23 -6.10
N ARG A 52 -14.26 -6.25 -6.41
CA ARG A 52 -14.61 -6.59 -7.78
C ARG A 52 -15.34 -5.46 -8.49
N GLU A 53 -16.32 -4.85 -7.82
CA GLU A 53 -17.07 -3.70 -8.35
C GLU A 53 -16.17 -2.52 -8.65
N ILE A 54 -15.25 -2.19 -7.75
CA ILE A 54 -14.27 -1.11 -7.91
C ILE A 54 -13.30 -1.42 -9.05
N ASN A 55 -12.80 -2.66 -9.11
CA ASN A 55 -11.89 -3.10 -10.17
C ASN A 55 -12.56 -3.02 -11.55
N LYS A 56 -13.84 -3.37 -11.64
CA LYS A 56 -14.64 -3.25 -12.85
C LYS A 56 -14.82 -1.80 -13.28
N GLU A 57 -15.16 -0.93 -12.34
CA GLU A 57 -15.42 0.49 -12.59
C GLU A 57 -14.16 1.25 -13.02
N PHE A 58 -13.04 1.07 -12.31
CA PHE A 58 -11.83 1.87 -12.52
C PHE A 58 -10.80 1.23 -13.44
N ARG A 59 -10.79 -0.09 -13.59
CA ARG A 59 -9.81 -0.81 -14.43
C ARG A 59 -10.45 -1.62 -15.55
N GLU A 60 -11.77 -1.64 -15.62
CA GLU A 60 -12.55 -2.43 -16.59
C GLU A 60 -12.28 -3.94 -16.49
N ILE A 61 -11.88 -4.41 -15.31
CA ILE A 61 -11.62 -5.83 -15.02
C ILE A 61 -12.70 -6.33 -14.06
N ASP A 62 -13.60 -7.19 -14.56
CA ASP A 62 -14.70 -7.75 -13.77
C ASP A 62 -14.23 -8.99 -12.99
N LYS A 63 -13.31 -8.77 -12.04
CA LYS A 63 -12.78 -9.80 -11.14
C LYS A 63 -12.44 -9.21 -9.79
N SER A 64 -12.60 -10.02 -8.74
CA SER A 64 -12.03 -9.68 -7.44
C SER A 64 -10.51 -9.81 -7.50
N THR A 65 -9.83 -9.09 -6.62
CA THR A 65 -8.38 -9.13 -6.48
C THR A 65 -8.02 -8.97 -5.00
N ASP A 66 -6.76 -9.13 -4.66
CA ASP A 66 -6.27 -8.97 -3.30
C ASP A 66 -6.16 -7.50 -2.89
N VAL A 67 -5.56 -6.66 -3.74
CA VAL A 67 -5.31 -5.26 -3.45
C VAL A 67 -5.44 -4.40 -4.71
N LEU A 68 -5.97 -3.19 -4.52
CA LEU A 68 -5.99 -2.14 -5.54
C LEU A 68 -5.25 -0.93 -4.99
N SER A 69 -4.45 -0.31 -5.85
CA SER A 69 -3.66 0.88 -5.55
C SER A 69 -4.07 2.02 -6.48
N PHE A 70 -4.39 3.17 -5.89
CA PHE A 70 -4.78 4.38 -6.64
C PHE A 70 -3.80 5.51 -6.31
N PRO A 71 -2.70 5.65 -7.08
CA PRO A 71 -1.72 6.69 -6.82
C PRO A 71 -2.28 8.09 -7.03
N ALA A 72 -1.97 9.00 -6.10
CA ALA A 72 -2.26 10.42 -6.25
C ALA A 72 -1.08 11.19 -6.86
N LEU A 73 0.09 10.56 -6.93
CA LEU A 73 1.34 11.14 -7.44
C LEU A 73 1.74 10.49 -8.76
N ASP A 74 2.42 11.26 -9.60
CA ASP A 74 3.03 10.75 -10.82
C ASP A 74 4.54 10.72 -10.67
N PHE A 75 5.16 9.58 -10.96
CA PHE A 75 6.61 9.38 -10.89
C PHE A 75 7.16 9.02 -12.27
N ASP A 76 8.10 9.82 -12.78
CA ASP A 76 8.83 9.49 -14.00
C ASP A 76 9.88 8.40 -13.72
N VAL A 77 10.49 8.47 -12.53
CA VAL A 77 11.42 7.46 -12.03
C VAL A 77 10.86 6.93 -10.72
N PRO A 78 10.70 5.60 -10.55
CA PRO A 78 10.16 5.02 -9.31
C PRO A 78 10.92 5.49 -8.07
N GLY A 79 10.18 5.97 -7.08
CA GLY A 79 10.74 6.43 -5.80
C GLY A 79 11.45 7.76 -5.84
N ASP A 80 11.48 8.45 -6.96
CA ASP A 80 12.14 9.74 -7.08
C ASP A 80 11.16 10.90 -6.79
N PHE A 81 11.19 11.39 -5.57
CA PHE A 81 10.34 12.48 -5.10
C PHE A 81 10.83 13.88 -5.54
N SER A 82 12.01 13.97 -6.18
CA SER A 82 12.58 15.26 -6.56
C SER A 82 11.77 16.01 -7.61
N LEU A 83 10.94 15.30 -8.37
CA LEU A 83 10.08 15.87 -9.40
C LEU A 83 8.75 16.38 -8.87
N ILE A 84 8.43 16.09 -7.61
CA ILE A 84 7.22 16.57 -6.95
C ILE A 84 7.50 17.98 -6.44
N LYS A 85 6.76 18.96 -6.97
CA LYS A 85 6.93 20.36 -6.64
C LYS A 85 5.99 20.78 -5.52
N GLU A 86 6.53 21.39 -4.47
CA GLU A 86 5.75 21.87 -3.32
C GLU A 86 4.67 22.88 -3.70
N ASN A 87 4.84 23.59 -4.81
CA ASN A 87 3.87 24.56 -5.28
C ASN A 87 2.82 23.99 -6.24
N ASP A 88 2.86 22.68 -6.50
CA ASP A 88 1.82 22.02 -7.27
C ASP A 88 0.70 21.58 -6.32
N SER A 89 -0.36 22.37 -6.24
CA SER A 89 -1.48 22.15 -5.32
C SER A 89 -2.24 20.84 -5.58
N SER A 90 -2.05 20.20 -6.75
CA SER A 90 -2.73 18.95 -7.04
C SER A 90 -2.20 17.76 -6.21
N TYR A 91 -0.98 17.88 -5.68
CA TYR A 91 -0.33 16.82 -4.90
C TYR A 91 -0.48 16.99 -3.39
N PHE A 92 -0.99 18.11 -2.93
CA PHE A 92 -1.06 18.44 -1.51
C PHE A 92 -2.50 18.73 -1.07
N ASP A 93 -2.82 18.33 0.16
CA ASP A 93 -4.07 18.69 0.78
C ASP A 93 -4.07 20.20 1.04
N LEU A 94 -5.09 20.90 0.56
CA LEU A 94 -5.17 22.37 0.65
C LEU A 94 -5.37 22.88 2.07
N GLU A 95 -5.93 22.06 2.96
CA GLU A 95 -6.18 22.44 4.35
C GLU A 95 -5.01 22.11 5.26
N THR A 96 -4.42 20.93 5.08
CA THR A 96 -3.36 20.42 5.98
C THR A 96 -1.95 20.61 5.45
N GLY A 97 -1.78 20.78 4.13
CA GLY A 97 -0.48 20.82 3.50
C GLY A 97 0.20 19.46 3.35
N GLU A 98 -0.49 18.38 3.70
CA GLU A 98 0.05 17.03 3.61
C GLU A 98 0.16 16.56 2.16
N LEU A 99 1.23 15.83 1.84
CA LEU A 99 1.40 15.19 0.55
C LEU A 99 0.41 14.01 0.43
N LEU A 100 -0.39 14.01 -0.62
CA LEU A 100 -1.37 12.96 -0.87
C LEU A 100 -0.69 11.77 -1.54
N LEU A 101 -0.55 10.63 -0.85
CA LEU A 101 0.03 9.42 -1.44
C LEU A 101 -0.96 8.69 -2.33
N GLY A 102 -2.20 8.60 -1.89
CA GLY A 102 -3.25 7.90 -2.63
C GLY A 102 -4.10 6.99 -1.77
N ASP A 103 -4.75 6.03 -2.43
CA ASP A 103 -5.70 5.11 -1.80
C ASP A 103 -5.28 3.66 -2.02
N ILE A 104 -5.45 2.85 -0.98
CA ILE A 104 -5.24 1.41 -1.00
C ILE A 104 -6.55 0.72 -0.61
N MET A 105 -6.95 -0.29 -1.36
CA MET A 105 -8.11 -1.11 -1.04
C MET A 105 -7.70 -2.58 -0.99
N ILE A 106 -8.02 -3.27 0.09
CA ILE A 106 -7.61 -4.67 0.34
C ILE A 106 -8.84 -5.52 0.61
N SER A 107 -8.95 -6.67 -0.09
CA SER A 107 -9.94 -7.68 0.23
C SER A 107 -9.42 -8.57 1.35
N LEU A 108 -10.13 -8.58 2.49
CA LEU A 108 -9.77 -9.44 3.61
C LEU A 108 -9.99 -10.92 3.29
N GLU A 109 -10.98 -11.26 2.46
CA GLU A 109 -11.20 -12.63 2.00
C GLU A 109 -10.00 -13.16 1.22
N HIS A 110 -9.48 -12.38 0.28
CA HIS A 110 -8.27 -12.72 -0.46
C HIS A 110 -7.05 -12.83 0.46
N ALA A 111 -6.90 -11.89 1.40
CA ALA A 111 -5.77 -11.89 2.32
C ALA A 111 -5.74 -13.14 3.20
N HIS A 112 -6.89 -13.56 3.73
CA HIS A 112 -6.99 -14.81 4.51
C HIS A 112 -6.63 -16.03 3.67
N LYS A 113 -7.16 -16.11 2.45
CA LYS A 113 -6.91 -17.21 1.54
C LYS A 113 -5.44 -17.30 1.15
N GLN A 114 -4.82 -16.17 0.84
CA GLN A 114 -3.39 -16.13 0.48
C GLN A 114 -2.49 -16.45 1.66
N ALA A 115 -2.82 -15.99 2.86
CA ALA A 115 -2.08 -16.36 4.08
C ALA A 115 -2.08 -17.87 4.29
N GLU A 116 -3.21 -18.53 4.09
CA GLU A 116 -3.34 -19.97 4.19
C GLU A 116 -2.57 -20.69 3.08
N GLU A 117 -2.70 -20.25 1.83
CA GLU A 117 -2.00 -20.83 0.67
C GLU A 117 -0.47 -20.75 0.80
N TYR A 118 0.04 -19.62 1.30
CA TYR A 118 1.48 -19.39 1.42
C TYR A 118 2.06 -19.76 2.79
N ASP A 119 1.24 -20.33 3.65
CA ASP A 119 1.65 -20.81 4.98
C ASP A 119 2.34 -19.73 5.82
N HIS A 120 1.70 -18.58 5.94
CA HIS A 120 2.15 -17.52 6.84
C HIS A 120 0.96 -16.84 7.55
N SER A 121 1.26 -15.97 8.53
CA SER A 121 0.22 -15.32 9.30
C SER A 121 -0.61 -14.33 8.45
N PHE A 122 -1.84 -14.11 8.87
CA PHE A 122 -2.71 -13.09 8.28
C PHE A 122 -2.08 -11.68 8.41
N ARG A 123 -1.47 -11.38 9.55
CA ARG A 123 -0.76 -10.12 9.77
C ARG A 123 0.35 -9.91 8.74
N ARG A 124 1.12 -10.94 8.45
CA ARG A 124 2.16 -10.88 7.43
C ARG A 124 1.59 -10.63 6.03
N GLU A 125 0.49 -11.29 5.69
CA GLU A 125 -0.17 -11.07 4.39
C GLU A 125 -0.66 -9.62 4.26
N ILE A 126 -1.30 -9.09 5.29
CA ILE A 126 -1.73 -7.68 5.30
C ILE A 126 -0.52 -6.76 5.16
N ALA A 127 0.55 -7.01 5.90
CA ALA A 127 1.79 -6.22 5.80
C ALA A 127 2.39 -6.29 4.38
N PHE A 128 2.40 -7.46 3.77
CA PHE A 128 2.88 -7.67 2.41
C PHE A 128 2.05 -6.88 1.40
N LEU A 129 0.73 -6.96 1.47
CA LEU A 129 -0.17 -6.27 0.55
C LEU A 129 -0.06 -4.75 0.69
N ILE A 130 0.03 -4.24 1.91
CA ILE A 130 0.21 -2.80 2.16
C ILE A 130 1.55 -2.33 1.61
N THR A 131 2.64 -3.05 1.87
CA THR A 131 3.97 -2.69 1.38
C THR A 131 4.02 -2.67 -0.15
N HIS A 132 3.47 -3.71 -0.77
CA HIS A 132 3.34 -3.81 -2.22
C HIS A 132 2.59 -2.61 -2.80
N SER A 133 1.46 -2.28 -2.21
CA SER A 133 0.64 -1.15 -2.64
C SER A 133 1.34 0.20 -2.42
N LEU A 134 2.02 0.39 -1.29
CA LEU A 134 2.79 1.60 -1.02
C LEU A 134 3.88 1.83 -2.08
N LEU A 135 4.57 0.77 -2.50
CA LEU A 135 5.57 0.86 -3.57
C LEU A 135 4.93 1.26 -4.90
N HIS A 136 3.74 0.73 -5.22
CA HIS A 136 2.98 1.18 -6.38
C HIS A 136 2.62 2.65 -6.30
N LEU A 137 2.19 3.14 -5.13
CA LEU A 137 1.88 4.55 -4.92
C LEU A 137 3.12 5.44 -5.13
N CYS A 138 4.31 4.89 -4.91
CA CYS A 138 5.58 5.58 -5.11
C CYS A 138 6.19 5.34 -6.50
N GLY A 139 5.43 4.80 -7.43
CA GLY A 139 5.81 4.68 -8.84
C GLY A 139 6.45 3.37 -9.25
N TYR A 140 6.65 2.42 -8.33
CA TYR A 140 7.16 1.09 -8.68
C TYR A 140 6.09 0.27 -9.37
N ASP A 141 6.52 -0.56 -10.31
CA ASP A 141 5.63 -1.44 -11.06
C ASP A 141 6.35 -2.76 -11.36
N HIS A 142 5.62 -3.73 -11.92
CA HIS A 142 6.15 -5.05 -12.28
C HIS A 142 5.82 -5.40 -13.74
N MET A 143 5.92 -4.40 -14.63
CA MET A 143 5.63 -4.56 -16.06
C MET A 143 6.69 -5.39 -16.78
N THR A 144 7.95 -5.33 -16.31
CA THR A 144 9.05 -6.14 -16.83
C THR A 144 9.61 -7.04 -15.71
N ASP A 145 10.38 -8.06 -16.09
CA ASP A 145 11.05 -8.93 -15.10
C ASP A 145 12.02 -8.15 -14.23
N ASP A 146 12.76 -7.20 -14.82
CA ASP A 146 13.70 -6.37 -14.08
C ASP A 146 12.98 -5.47 -13.07
N ASP A 147 11.88 -4.84 -13.47
CA ASP A 147 11.06 -4.01 -12.58
C ASP A 147 10.48 -4.83 -11.43
N ARG A 148 9.99 -6.03 -11.74
CA ARG A 148 9.45 -6.96 -10.74
C ARG A 148 10.48 -7.34 -9.70
N ILE A 149 11.71 -7.66 -10.12
CA ILE A 149 12.80 -8.03 -9.20
C ILE A 149 13.14 -6.87 -8.27
N VAL A 150 13.26 -5.65 -8.79
CA VAL A 150 13.53 -4.45 -7.98
C VAL A 150 12.45 -4.26 -6.93
N MET A 151 11.18 -4.37 -7.31
CA MET A 151 10.05 -4.20 -6.41
C MET A 151 10.00 -5.29 -5.33
N GLU A 152 10.20 -6.56 -5.71
CA GLU A 152 10.22 -7.69 -4.78
C GLU A 152 11.38 -7.57 -3.78
N ASP A 153 12.56 -7.16 -4.24
CA ASP A 153 13.73 -6.96 -3.37
C ASP A 153 13.45 -5.87 -2.34
N LEU A 154 12.85 -4.75 -2.74
CA LEU A 154 12.46 -3.67 -1.82
C LEU A 154 11.42 -4.15 -0.80
N GLN A 155 10.41 -4.89 -1.25
CA GLN A 155 9.41 -5.47 -0.36
C GLN A 155 10.05 -6.35 0.71
N ASN A 156 10.94 -7.23 0.31
CA ASN A 156 11.65 -8.14 1.22
C ASN A 156 12.53 -7.38 2.20
N GLU A 157 13.27 -6.39 1.74
CA GLU A 157 14.12 -5.55 2.60
C GLU A 157 13.28 -4.82 3.66
N ILE A 158 12.16 -4.22 3.26
CA ILE A 158 11.27 -3.48 4.16
C ILE A 158 10.68 -4.41 5.21
N LEU A 159 10.10 -5.52 4.79
CA LEU A 159 9.47 -6.48 5.71
C LEU A 159 10.50 -7.13 6.66
N ASN A 160 11.67 -7.49 6.14
CA ASN A 160 12.74 -8.07 6.95
C ASN A 160 13.29 -7.07 7.98
N SER A 161 13.40 -5.80 7.62
CA SER A 161 13.86 -4.74 8.55
C SER A 161 12.92 -4.57 9.74
N LEU A 162 11.65 -4.94 9.58
CA LEU A 162 10.63 -4.87 10.62
C LEU A 162 10.39 -6.21 11.32
N GLY A 163 11.17 -7.24 10.96
CA GLY A 163 11.00 -8.58 11.53
C GLY A 163 9.73 -9.30 11.06
N ILE A 164 9.11 -8.84 9.99
CA ILE A 164 7.90 -9.45 9.44
C ILE A 164 8.31 -10.49 8.39
N THR A 165 8.52 -11.72 8.84
CA THR A 165 8.95 -12.83 8.01
C THR A 165 7.91 -13.95 8.02
N ARG A 166 8.09 -14.98 7.24
CA ARG A 166 7.20 -16.16 7.27
C ARG A 166 7.11 -16.80 8.64
N GLU A 167 8.22 -16.80 9.37
CA GLU A 167 8.33 -17.44 10.69
C GLU A 167 7.86 -16.53 11.82
N ASN A 168 8.06 -15.21 11.69
CA ASN A 168 7.86 -14.24 12.77
C ASN A 168 6.84 -13.14 12.45
N GLY A 169 6.17 -13.24 11.34
CA GLY A 169 5.14 -12.26 10.95
C GLY A 169 3.75 -12.58 11.56
#